data_c056c71b13ade19b35afef2d716a13f0
#
_entry.id   c056c71b13ade19b35afef2d716a13f0
#
_cell.length_a   1.000
_cell.length_b   1.000
_cell.length_c   1.000
_cell.angle_alpha   90.00
_cell.angle_beta   90.00
_cell.angle_gamma   90.00
#
_symmetry.space_group_name_H-M   'P 1'
#
loop_
_entity.id
_entity.type
_entity.pdbx_description
1 polymer ?
#
loop_
_entity_poly.entity_id
_entity_poly.type
_entity_poly.pdbx_seq_one_letter_code
_entity_poly.pdbx_strand_id
1 'polypeptide(L)'
;MATVLIIGASRGIGLETVKAALEAGHSVRALARSARRIAVDHPKLKKMAGDALGMATVKRALSGVDVVIQSLGVSAGPEIIFKPTQLFANATRMLITAMEETHVKRLICVTGFGAGDSRGRGGFFYNVAFHLLLGRVYDDKDVQERIVRRSKLDWVIVRPVILTDWPKTNAYRALVDPRDWACGFISRADVADFLVKQIDDDAFLHKTPVLTSSLPTSRSEPTRPPRRREA
;
A
#
# COMPACT_ATOMS: atom_id res chain seq x y z
N MET A 1 -20.92 -0.19 -6.65
CA MET A 1 -20.70 -1.37 -5.75
C MET A 1 -19.92 -2.41 -6.55
N ALA A 2 -18.76 -2.83 -6.08
CA ALA A 2 -17.82 -3.69 -6.81
C ALA A 2 -17.45 -4.93 -5.99
N THR A 3 -17.00 -5.99 -6.65
CA THR A 3 -16.33 -7.14 -6.03
C THR A 3 -14.83 -6.91 -6.02
N VAL A 4 -14.26 -6.74 -4.83
CA VAL A 4 -12.85 -6.36 -4.64
C VAL A 4 -12.05 -7.55 -4.14
N LEU A 5 -10.97 -7.92 -4.86
CA LEU A 5 -9.98 -8.87 -4.38
C LEU A 5 -8.89 -8.13 -3.60
N ILE A 6 -8.72 -8.48 -2.32
CA ILE A 6 -7.65 -7.94 -1.49
C ILE A 6 -6.62 -9.04 -1.24
N ILE A 7 -5.38 -8.82 -1.74
CA ILE A 7 -4.25 -9.74 -1.57
C ILE A 7 -3.36 -9.22 -0.45
N GLY A 8 -3.04 -10.07 0.54
CA GLY A 8 -2.36 -9.67 1.78
C GLY A 8 -3.32 -9.24 2.89
N ALA A 9 -4.55 -9.75 2.86
CA ALA A 9 -5.72 -9.30 3.62
C ALA A 9 -5.69 -9.62 5.12
N SER A 10 -4.73 -10.42 5.64
CA SER A 10 -4.84 -10.98 6.99
C SER A 10 -4.35 -10.08 8.12
N ARG A 11 -3.68 -8.97 7.81
CA ARG A 11 -3.15 -8.01 8.80
C ARG A 11 -2.76 -6.68 8.17
N GLY A 12 -2.44 -5.69 9.02
CA GLY A 12 -1.92 -4.39 8.61
C GLY A 12 -2.85 -3.67 7.64
N ILE A 13 -2.30 -3.01 6.62
CA ILE A 13 -3.08 -2.27 5.62
C ILE A 13 -4.16 -3.16 5.00
N GLY A 14 -3.81 -4.41 4.62
CA GLY A 14 -4.77 -5.30 3.96
C GLY A 14 -5.99 -5.63 4.81
N LEU A 15 -5.82 -5.83 6.13
CA LEU A 15 -6.94 -6.06 7.02
C LEU A 15 -7.81 -4.80 7.21
N GLU A 16 -7.18 -3.64 7.35
CA GLU A 16 -7.92 -2.37 7.42
C GLU A 16 -8.66 -2.08 6.10
N THR A 17 -8.06 -2.45 4.95
CA THR A 17 -8.73 -2.34 3.64
C THR A 17 -9.94 -3.28 3.53
N VAL A 18 -9.88 -4.50 4.09
CA VAL A 18 -11.05 -5.40 4.17
C VAL A 18 -12.20 -4.73 4.91
N LYS A 19 -11.92 -4.17 6.09
CA LYS A 19 -12.93 -3.46 6.90
C LYS A 19 -13.53 -2.27 6.14
N ALA A 20 -12.66 -1.38 5.65
CA ALA A 20 -13.08 -0.17 4.94
C ALA A 20 -13.89 -0.47 3.66
N ALA A 21 -13.51 -1.51 2.89
CA ALA A 21 -14.25 -1.89 1.69
C ALA A 21 -15.64 -2.48 2.01
N LEU A 22 -15.77 -3.24 3.09
CA LEU A 22 -17.05 -3.74 3.57
C LEU A 22 -17.95 -2.60 4.09
N GLU A 23 -17.38 -1.67 4.85
CA GLU A 23 -18.07 -0.45 5.33
C GLU A 23 -18.58 0.41 4.17
N ALA A 24 -17.80 0.50 3.07
CA ALA A 24 -18.20 1.17 1.83
C ALA A 24 -19.22 0.37 1.00
N GLY A 25 -19.65 -0.81 1.47
CA GLY A 25 -20.68 -1.62 0.85
C GLY A 25 -20.20 -2.55 -0.29
N HIS A 26 -18.90 -2.64 -0.56
CA HIS A 26 -18.35 -3.55 -1.56
C HIS A 26 -18.40 -5.02 -1.10
N SER A 27 -18.39 -5.95 -2.05
CA SER A 27 -18.15 -7.37 -1.79
C SER A 27 -16.64 -7.61 -1.76
N VAL A 28 -16.14 -8.30 -0.74
CA VAL A 28 -14.70 -8.48 -0.53
C VAL A 28 -14.31 -9.95 -0.62
N ARG A 29 -13.30 -10.22 -1.43
CA ARG A 29 -12.58 -11.50 -1.45
C ARG A 29 -11.19 -11.28 -0.85
N ALA A 30 -10.97 -11.84 0.34
CA ALA A 30 -9.75 -11.65 1.11
C ALA A 30 -8.79 -12.83 0.91
N LEU A 31 -7.74 -12.65 0.10
CA LEU A 31 -6.72 -13.68 -0.16
C LEU A 31 -5.52 -13.50 0.77
N ALA A 32 -5.24 -14.50 1.58
CA ALA A 32 -4.05 -14.57 2.43
C ALA A 32 -3.71 -16.01 2.78
N ARG A 33 -2.43 -16.32 3.07
CA ARG A 33 -2.02 -17.64 3.60
C ARG A 33 -2.74 -17.96 4.91
N SER A 34 -2.93 -16.97 5.76
CA SER A 34 -3.62 -17.05 7.05
C SER A 34 -5.04 -16.47 7.03
N ALA A 35 -5.79 -16.61 5.92
CA ALA A 35 -7.13 -16.04 5.76
C ALA A 35 -8.12 -16.45 6.88
N ARG A 36 -7.93 -17.64 7.47
CA ARG A 36 -8.74 -18.12 8.61
C ARG A 36 -8.59 -17.26 9.87
N ARG A 37 -7.49 -16.49 9.99
CA ARG A 37 -7.22 -15.59 11.13
C ARG A 37 -7.85 -14.20 10.96
N ILE A 38 -8.51 -13.93 9.85
CA ILE A 38 -9.22 -12.65 9.65
C ILE A 38 -10.43 -12.64 10.59
N ALA A 39 -10.31 -11.84 11.66
CA ALA A 39 -11.36 -11.71 12.70
C ALA A 39 -12.44 -10.71 12.28
N VAL A 40 -12.94 -10.81 11.05
CA VAL A 40 -14.07 -10.03 10.53
C VAL A 40 -15.10 -11.03 10.08
N ASP A 41 -16.34 -10.85 10.52
CA ASP A 41 -17.49 -11.62 10.05
C ASP A 41 -18.47 -10.69 9.34
N HIS A 42 -18.74 -10.97 8.06
CA HIS A 42 -19.61 -10.13 7.24
C HIS A 42 -20.16 -10.94 6.05
N PRO A 43 -21.45 -10.82 5.69
CA PRO A 43 -22.07 -11.61 4.62
C PRO A 43 -21.43 -11.37 3.23
N LYS A 44 -20.86 -10.19 2.99
CA LYS A 44 -20.14 -9.85 1.76
C LYS A 44 -18.64 -10.18 1.79
N LEU A 45 -18.13 -10.85 2.86
CA LEU A 45 -16.72 -11.24 2.96
C LEU A 45 -16.53 -12.71 2.64
N LYS A 46 -15.73 -12.99 1.59
CA LYS A 46 -15.25 -14.34 1.27
C LYS A 46 -13.76 -14.46 1.62
N LYS A 47 -13.45 -15.21 2.68
CA LYS A 47 -12.07 -15.50 3.08
C LYS A 47 -11.50 -16.63 2.24
N MET A 48 -10.33 -16.43 1.61
CA MET A 48 -9.65 -17.42 0.79
C MET A 48 -8.23 -17.65 1.32
N ALA A 49 -7.99 -18.88 1.82
CA ALA A 49 -6.65 -19.31 2.17
C ALA A 49 -5.88 -19.69 0.90
N GLY A 50 -4.69 -19.11 0.72
CA GLY A 50 -3.86 -19.41 -0.44
C GLY A 50 -2.62 -18.53 -0.54
N ASP A 51 -1.72 -18.93 -1.42
CA ASP A 51 -0.49 -18.21 -1.70
C ASP A 51 -0.65 -17.30 -2.92
N ALA A 52 -0.22 -16.05 -2.79
CA ALA A 52 -0.17 -15.08 -3.89
C ALA A 52 0.87 -15.45 -4.97
N LEU A 53 1.77 -16.39 -4.69
CA LEU A 53 2.71 -16.96 -5.64
C LEU A 53 2.14 -18.17 -6.41
N GLY A 54 0.91 -18.58 -6.13
CA GLY A 54 0.26 -19.71 -6.80
C GLY A 54 -0.68 -19.27 -7.93
N MET A 55 -0.30 -19.45 -9.19
CA MET A 55 -1.10 -19.01 -10.36
C MET A 55 -2.54 -19.52 -10.31
N ALA A 56 -2.76 -20.81 -10.02
CA ALA A 56 -4.10 -21.39 -9.91
C ALA A 56 -4.93 -20.75 -8.78
N THR A 57 -4.29 -20.41 -7.66
CA THR A 57 -4.93 -19.72 -6.55
C THR A 57 -5.35 -18.31 -6.93
N VAL A 58 -4.46 -17.56 -7.59
CA VAL A 58 -4.72 -16.19 -8.03
C VAL A 58 -5.83 -16.16 -9.07
N LYS A 59 -5.79 -17.02 -10.09
CA LYS A 59 -6.87 -17.12 -11.11
C LYS A 59 -8.23 -17.44 -10.47
N ARG A 60 -8.28 -18.40 -9.55
CA ARG A 60 -9.52 -18.71 -8.82
C ARG A 60 -10.00 -17.52 -7.97
N ALA A 61 -9.07 -16.74 -7.40
CA ALA A 61 -9.40 -15.55 -6.64
C ALA A 61 -9.92 -14.40 -7.53
N LEU A 62 -9.53 -14.32 -8.79
CA LEU A 62 -9.96 -13.29 -9.75
C LEU A 62 -11.33 -13.52 -10.37
N SER A 63 -11.91 -14.73 -10.28
CA SER A 63 -13.19 -15.05 -10.91
C SER A 63 -14.32 -14.13 -10.43
N GLY A 64 -14.88 -13.29 -11.31
CA GLY A 64 -15.95 -12.34 -10.98
C GLY A 64 -15.51 -11.19 -10.05
N VAL A 65 -14.26 -10.76 -10.19
CA VAL A 65 -13.67 -9.60 -9.49
C VAL A 65 -13.62 -8.41 -10.43
N ASP A 66 -13.97 -7.24 -9.95
CA ASP A 66 -13.92 -5.99 -10.70
C ASP A 66 -12.58 -5.26 -10.46
N VAL A 67 -12.07 -5.27 -9.21
CA VAL A 67 -10.90 -4.51 -8.78
C VAL A 67 -9.99 -5.35 -7.90
N VAL A 68 -8.69 -5.21 -8.07
CA VAL A 68 -7.67 -5.84 -7.21
C VAL A 68 -6.94 -4.79 -6.39
N ILE A 69 -6.85 -5.02 -5.06
CA ILE A 69 -5.97 -4.27 -4.16
C ILE A 69 -4.88 -5.21 -3.66
N GLN A 70 -3.64 -4.95 -4.09
CA GLN A 70 -2.45 -5.70 -3.66
C GLN A 70 -1.75 -4.97 -2.52
N SER A 71 -1.85 -5.50 -1.30
CA SER A 71 -1.24 -4.96 -0.08
C SER A 71 -0.33 -5.98 0.62
N LEU A 72 0.50 -6.66 -0.17
CA LEU A 72 1.47 -7.60 0.38
C LEU A 72 2.48 -6.89 1.28
N GLY A 73 2.76 -7.52 2.40
CA GLY A 73 3.76 -7.07 3.36
C GLY A 73 4.58 -8.24 3.88
N VAL A 74 5.77 -7.95 4.35
CA VAL A 74 6.65 -8.90 5.07
C VAL A 74 6.55 -8.65 6.56
N SER A 75 6.71 -9.69 7.37
CA SER A 75 6.80 -9.54 8.83
C SER A 75 8.16 -8.94 9.16
N ALA A 76 8.20 -7.98 10.07
CA ALA A 76 9.46 -7.55 10.65
C ALA A 76 10.12 -8.72 11.40
N GLY A 77 11.28 -9.13 10.93
CA GLY A 77 12.08 -10.19 11.52
C GLY A 77 13.51 -10.13 10.99
N PRO A 78 14.50 -10.72 11.71
CA PRO A 78 15.90 -10.66 11.28
C PRO A 78 16.12 -11.24 9.88
N GLU A 79 15.30 -12.18 9.45
CA GLU A 79 15.42 -12.77 8.11
C GLU A 79 15.26 -11.77 6.97
N ILE A 80 14.47 -10.69 7.16
CA ILE A 80 14.25 -9.66 6.16
C ILE A 80 15.52 -8.86 5.89
N ILE A 81 16.34 -8.66 6.91
CA ILE A 81 17.60 -7.90 6.82
C ILE A 81 18.64 -8.70 6.04
N PHE A 82 18.65 -10.03 6.20
CA PHE A 82 19.75 -10.87 5.69
C PHE A 82 19.43 -11.60 4.38
N LYS A 83 18.16 -11.85 4.05
CA LYS A 83 17.78 -12.58 2.82
C LYS A 83 17.16 -11.65 1.78
N PRO A 84 17.66 -11.66 0.51
CA PRO A 84 16.96 -11.00 -0.58
C PRO A 84 15.54 -11.54 -0.71
N THR A 85 14.55 -10.67 -0.84
CA THR A 85 13.20 -11.10 -1.16
C THR A 85 12.90 -10.82 -2.63
N GLN A 86 12.15 -11.70 -3.26
CA GLN A 86 11.56 -11.50 -4.59
C GLN A 86 10.04 -11.66 -4.52
N LEU A 87 9.49 -11.60 -3.30
CA LEU A 87 8.08 -11.84 -3.04
C LEU A 87 7.19 -10.85 -3.80
N PHE A 88 7.52 -9.56 -3.71
CA PHE A 88 6.68 -8.51 -4.28
C PHE A 88 6.72 -8.55 -5.80
N ALA A 89 7.90 -8.64 -6.39
CA ALA A 89 8.08 -8.72 -7.83
C ALA A 89 7.42 -9.98 -8.43
N ASN A 90 7.66 -11.14 -7.83
CA ASN A 90 7.11 -12.41 -8.35
C ASN A 90 5.59 -12.49 -8.19
N ALA A 91 5.05 -12.12 -7.03
CA ALA A 91 3.60 -12.09 -6.82
C ALA A 91 2.91 -11.09 -7.76
N THR A 92 3.52 -9.93 -8.00
CA THR A 92 2.96 -8.92 -8.90
C THR A 92 3.01 -9.38 -10.36
N ARG A 93 4.10 -10.03 -10.79
CA ARG A 93 4.20 -10.58 -12.15
C ARG A 93 3.10 -11.62 -12.40
N MET A 94 2.93 -12.55 -11.45
CA MET A 94 1.89 -13.56 -11.54
C MET A 94 0.48 -12.95 -11.54
N LEU A 95 0.26 -11.97 -10.67
CA LEU A 95 -1.02 -11.27 -10.57
C LEU A 95 -1.38 -10.57 -11.87
N ILE A 96 -0.46 -9.80 -12.46
CA ILE A 96 -0.70 -9.08 -13.71
C ILE A 96 -1.01 -10.04 -14.84
N THR A 97 -0.23 -11.13 -15.01
CA THR A 97 -0.53 -12.16 -16.00
C THR A 97 -1.93 -12.74 -15.81
N ALA A 98 -2.30 -13.06 -14.57
CA ALA A 98 -3.63 -13.61 -14.29
C ALA A 98 -4.75 -12.59 -14.51
N MET A 99 -4.53 -11.30 -14.19
CA MET A 99 -5.50 -10.23 -14.42
C MET A 99 -5.72 -9.98 -15.92
N GLU A 100 -4.65 -9.99 -16.73
CA GLU A 100 -4.74 -9.83 -18.18
C GLU A 100 -5.52 -11.00 -18.82
N GLU A 101 -5.28 -12.24 -18.39
CA GLU A 101 -5.99 -13.42 -18.86
C GLU A 101 -7.47 -13.45 -18.43
N THR A 102 -7.81 -12.88 -17.30
CA THR A 102 -9.18 -12.83 -16.76
C THR A 102 -9.90 -11.52 -17.07
N HIS A 103 -9.28 -10.62 -17.83
CA HIS A 103 -9.79 -9.31 -18.22
C HIS A 103 -10.14 -8.36 -17.03
N VAL A 104 -9.55 -8.59 -15.86
CA VAL A 104 -9.65 -7.67 -14.73
C VAL A 104 -8.61 -6.54 -14.91
N LYS A 105 -9.05 -5.30 -15.03
CA LYS A 105 -8.16 -4.19 -15.43
C LYS A 105 -7.67 -3.35 -14.27
N ARG A 106 -8.49 -3.12 -13.24
CA ARG A 106 -8.16 -2.19 -12.15
C ARG A 106 -7.24 -2.81 -11.13
N LEU A 107 -6.04 -2.24 -10.97
CA LEU A 107 -5.04 -2.65 -9.97
C LEU A 107 -4.63 -1.49 -9.07
N ILE A 108 -4.84 -1.62 -7.77
CA ILE A 108 -4.35 -0.70 -6.74
C ILE A 108 -3.24 -1.42 -5.98
N CYS A 109 -1.98 -0.96 -6.14
CA CYS A 109 -0.81 -1.64 -5.63
C CYS A 109 -0.13 -0.83 -4.53
N VAL A 110 0.05 -1.41 -3.34
CA VAL A 110 0.72 -0.75 -2.21
C VAL A 110 2.21 -1.08 -2.23
N THR A 111 3.05 -0.05 -2.31
CA THR A 111 4.50 -0.18 -2.21
C THR A 111 5.02 0.50 -0.94
N GLY A 112 5.54 1.71 -1.00
CA GLY A 112 5.97 2.51 0.14
C GLY A 112 6.86 3.68 -0.29
N PHE A 113 6.85 4.74 0.49
CA PHE A 113 7.75 5.87 0.29
C PHE A 113 9.20 5.42 0.45
N GLY A 114 10.04 5.72 -0.53
CA GLY A 114 11.39 5.16 -0.67
C GLY A 114 11.52 4.10 -1.76
N ALA A 115 10.42 3.67 -2.42
CA ALA A 115 10.44 2.83 -3.60
C ALA A 115 10.43 3.68 -4.89
N GLY A 116 10.98 3.12 -5.97
CA GLY A 116 11.03 3.74 -7.28
C GLY A 116 11.76 5.10 -7.26
N ASP A 117 11.16 6.10 -7.89
CA ASP A 117 11.67 7.48 -7.98
C ASP A 117 11.55 8.29 -6.67
N SER A 118 10.93 7.74 -5.62
CA SER A 118 10.95 8.29 -4.27
C SER A 118 12.16 7.86 -3.42
N ARG A 119 13.04 7.01 -3.96
CA ARG A 119 14.27 6.58 -3.28
C ARG A 119 15.18 7.79 -3.00
N GLY A 120 15.68 7.87 -1.76
CA GLY A 120 16.57 8.97 -1.34
C GLY A 120 15.89 10.29 -0.98
N ARG A 121 14.58 10.39 -1.08
CA ARG A 121 13.82 11.62 -0.80
C ARG A 121 13.46 11.84 0.68
N GLY A 122 13.79 10.90 1.59
CA GLY A 122 13.38 10.93 3.00
C GLY A 122 14.28 11.69 3.98
N GLY A 123 15.30 12.41 3.51
CA GLY A 123 16.30 13.04 4.37
C GLY A 123 17.41 12.07 4.80
N PHE A 124 18.58 12.61 5.23
CA PHE A 124 19.80 11.82 5.43
C PHE A 124 19.65 10.68 6.46
N PHE A 125 19.18 10.99 7.67
CA PHE A 125 19.04 9.99 8.73
C PHE A 125 17.99 8.91 8.42
N TYR A 126 16.90 9.29 7.79
CA TYR A 126 15.88 8.35 7.32
C TYR A 126 16.46 7.40 6.28
N ASN A 127 17.20 7.92 5.31
CA ASN A 127 17.80 7.12 4.25
C ASN A 127 18.83 6.11 4.78
N VAL A 128 19.70 6.51 5.71
CA VAL A 128 20.72 5.61 6.29
C VAL A 128 20.08 4.47 7.08
N ALA A 129 19.19 4.78 8.02
CA ALA A 129 18.49 3.76 8.82
C ALA A 129 17.62 2.86 7.94
N PHE A 130 16.96 3.44 6.95
CA PHE A 130 16.08 2.75 6.02
C PHE A 130 16.86 1.77 5.12
N HIS A 131 18.00 2.17 4.53
CA HIS A 131 18.82 1.31 3.71
C HIS A 131 19.43 0.14 4.48
N LEU A 132 19.84 0.36 5.73
CA LEU A 132 20.40 -0.70 6.56
C LEU A 132 19.37 -1.76 6.94
N LEU A 133 18.10 -1.35 7.19
CA LEU A 133 17.07 -2.23 7.72
C LEU A 133 16.15 -2.81 6.62
N LEU A 134 15.86 -2.06 5.57
CA LEU A 134 14.83 -2.39 4.60
C LEU A 134 15.31 -2.34 3.14
N GLY A 135 16.58 -2.02 2.87
CA GLY A 135 17.09 -1.80 1.51
C GLY A 135 16.72 -2.93 0.54
N ARG A 136 16.92 -4.19 0.94
CA ARG A 136 16.60 -5.36 0.09
C ARG A 136 15.11 -5.53 -0.19
N VAL A 137 14.26 -5.18 0.77
CA VAL A 137 12.79 -5.19 0.59
C VAL A 137 12.39 -4.13 -0.43
N TYR A 138 13.04 -2.97 -0.38
CA TYR A 138 12.75 -1.88 -1.29
C TYR A 138 13.35 -2.09 -2.69
N ASP A 139 14.45 -2.83 -2.82
CA ASP A 139 14.93 -3.27 -4.13
C ASP A 139 13.88 -4.15 -4.85
N ASP A 140 13.23 -5.05 -4.14
CA ASP A 140 12.15 -5.87 -4.69
C ASP A 140 10.90 -5.01 -5.01
N LYS A 141 10.58 -4.01 -4.16
CA LYS A 141 9.50 -3.06 -4.43
C LYS A 141 9.77 -2.16 -5.65
N ASP A 142 11.02 -1.80 -5.91
CA ASP A 142 11.40 -1.07 -7.12
C ASP A 142 11.14 -1.92 -8.37
N VAL A 143 11.44 -3.21 -8.30
CA VAL A 143 11.10 -4.16 -9.37
C VAL A 143 9.58 -4.29 -9.51
N GLN A 144 8.86 -4.39 -8.39
CA GLN A 144 7.39 -4.42 -8.36
C GLN A 144 6.79 -3.24 -9.11
N GLU A 145 7.21 -2.01 -8.79
CA GLU A 145 6.68 -0.80 -9.45
C GLU A 145 6.97 -0.78 -10.96
N ARG A 146 8.17 -1.19 -11.36
CA ARG A 146 8.51 -1.29 -12.80
C ARG A 146 7.62 -2.27 -13.54
N ILE A 147 7.26 -3.39 -12.91
CA ILE A 147 6.35 -4.39 -13.48
C ILE A 147 4.95 -3.80 -13.64
N VAL A 148 4.43 -3.16 -12.59
CA VAL A 148 3.10 -2.52 -12.61
C VAL A 148 3.04 -1.43 -13.69
N ARG A 149 4.02 -0.54 -13.75
CA ARG A 149 4.07 0.57 -14.73
C ARG A 149 4.13 0.11 -16.18
N ARG A 150 4.67 -1.10 -16.45
CA ARG A 150 4.78 -1.66 -17.80
C ARG A 150 3.54 -2.46 -18.21
N SER A 151 2.64 -2.74 -17.29
CA SER A 151 1.40 -3.47 -17.59
C SER A 151 0.40 -2.60 -18.36
N LYS A 152 -0.57 -3.25 -19.00
CA LYS A 152 -1.71 -2.59 -19.68
C LYS A 152 -2.89 -2.35 -18.74
N LEU A 153 -2.68 -2.50 -17.42
CA LEU A 153 -3.74 -2.36 -16.43
C LEU A 153 -4.00 -0.88 -16.10
N ASP A 154 -5.20 -0.63 -15.60
CA ASP A 154 -5.60 0.65 -15.02
C ASP A 154 -5.07 0.70 -13.58
N TRP A 155 -3.79 1.03 -13.42
CA TRP A 155 -3.10 0.91 -12.14
C TRP A 155 -2.97 2.22 -11.37
N VAL A 156 -2.95 2.10 -10.04
CA VAL A 156 -2.51 3.11 -9.08
C VAL A 156 -1.45 2.49 -8.16
N ILE A 157 -0.27 3.12 -8.03
CA ILE A 157 0.76 2.69 -7.07
C ILE A 157 0.73 3.63 -5.88
N VAL A 158 0.38 3.10 -4.71
CA VAL A 158 0.24 3.88 -3.48
C VAL A 158 1.48 3.70 -2.61
N ARG A 159 2.10 4.82 -2.23
CA ARG A 159 3.33 4.88 -1.45
C ARG A 159 3.08 5.49 -0.07
N PRO A 160 2.60 4.73 0.91
CA PRO A 160 2.48 5.27 2.26
C PRO A 160 3.86 5.55 2.87
N VAL A 161 3.94 6.61 3.68
CA VAL A 161 5.08 6.92 4.54
C VAL A 161 5.10 5.99 5.76
N ILE A 162 5.71 6.36 6.89
CA ILE A 162 5.81 5.51 8.08
C ILE A 162 4.41 5.18 8.61
N LEU A 163 4.13 3.89 8.70
CA LEU A 163 2.81 3.37 9.08
C LEU A 163 2.66 3.32 10.60
N THR A 164 1.50 3.78 11.09
CA THR A 164 1.08 3.67 12.48
C THR A 164 -0.21 2.84 12.62
N ASP A 165 -0.52 2.43 13.85
CA ASP A 165 -1.78 1.77 14.20
C ASP A 165 -2.79 2.76 14.82
N TRP A 166 -2.62 4.06 14.57
CA TRP A 166 -3.56 5.09 15.01
C TRP A 166 -4.92 4.90 14.34
N PRO A 167 -5.98 5.43 14.97
CA PRO A 167 -7.32 5.43 14.38
C PRO A 167 -7.35 6.14 13.02
N LYS A 168 -8.38 5.87 12.25
CA LYS A 168 -8.70 6.62 11.02
C LYS A 168 -8.94 8.09 11.35
N THR A 169 -8.24 8.97 10.66
CA THR A 169 -8.36 10.43 10.87
C THR A 169 -9.10 11.13 9.74
N ASN A 170 -9.13 10.55 8.54
CA ASN A 170 -9.54 11.17 7.28
C ASN A 170 -8.73 12.45 6.93
N ALA A 171 -7.66 12.71 7.65
CA ALA A 171 -6.79 13.88 7.50
C ALA A 171 -5.44 13.45 6.92
N TYR A 172 -5.43 13.16 5.63
CA TYR A 172 -4.22 12.77 4.87
C TYR A 172 -4.15 13.50 3.54
N ARG A 173 -2.94 13.53 2.97
CA ARG A 173 -2.67 14.08 1.64
C ARG A 173 -2.10 13.00 0.73
N ALA A 174 -2.50 13.05 -0.54
CA ALA A 174 -1.97 12.21 -1.62
C ALA A 174 -1.11 13.10 -2.54
N LEU A 175 0.20 13.02 -2.40
CA LEU A 175 1.16 13.90 -3.05
C LEU A 175 1.70 13.23 -4.32
N VAL A 176 1.37 13.77 -5.48
CA VAL A 176 1.83 13.25 -6.79
C VAL A 176 3.11 13.94 -7.24
N ASP A 177 3.23 15.25 -7.04
CA ASP A 177 4.41 16.02 -7.45
C ASP A 177 5.60 15.67 -6.55
N PRO A 178 6.75 15.26 -7.11
CA PRO A 178 7.96 14.97 -6.34
C PRO A 178 8.48 16.12 -5.48
N ARG A 179 8.13 17.36 -5.79
CA ARG A 179 8.51 18.55 -5.02
C ARG A 179 7.78 18.64 -3.69
N ASP A 180 6.59 18.03 -3.61
CA ASP A 180 5.74 18.06 -2.42
C ASP A 180 5.97 16.83 -1.51
N TRP A 181 6.75 15.83 -1.96
CA TRP A 181 6.97 14.62 -1.20
C TRP A 181 7.70 14.90 0.10
N ALA A 182 7.11 14.46 1.18
CA ALA A 182 7.64 14.59 2.53
C ALA A 182 7.51 13.28 3.29
N CYS A 183 8.54 12.95 4.07
CA CYS A 183 8.46 11.88 5.04
C CYS A 183 7.54 12.30 6.19
N GLY A 184 6.83 11.35 6.79
CA GLY A 184 5.90 11.60 7.88
C GLY A 184 5.29 10.31 8.39
N PHE A 185 4.14 10.40 9.02
CA PHE A 185 3.39 9.26 9.53
C PHE A 185 2.01 9.22 8.90
N ILE A 186 1.46 8.01 8.79
CA ILE A 186 0.07 7.81 8.36
C ILE A 186 -0.48 6.55 9.02
N SER A 187 -1.76 6.57 9.41
CA SER A 187 -2.40 5.38 9.96
C SER A 187 -2.71 4.36 8.84
N ARG A 188 -2.64 3.07 9.19
CA ARG A 188 -3.06 2.01 8.25
C ARG A 188 -4.51 2.14 7.85
N ALA A 189 -5.34 2.68 8.74
CA ALA A 189 -6.74 2.93 8.49
C ALA A 189 -6.96 4.07 7.47
N ASP A 190 -6.17 5.14 7.51
CA ASP A 190 -6.21 6.22 6.50
C ASP A 190 -5.70 5.74 5.14
N VAL A 191 -4.65 4.89 5.12
CA VAL A 191 -4.21 4.24 3.87
C VAL A 191 -5.33 3.39 3.29
N ALA A 192 -6.00 2.58 4.11
CA ALA A 192 -7.11 1.74 3.68
C ALA A 192 -8.29 2.57 3.11
N ASP A 193 -8.64 3.68 3.75
CA ASP A 193 -9.64 4.62 3.26
C ASP A 193 -9.28 5.16 1.86
N PHE A 194 -8.03 5.57 1.67
CA PHE A 194 -7.56 6.01 0.35
C PHE A 194 -7.65 4.90 -0.69
N LEU A 195 -7.20 3.67 -0.36
CA LEU A 195 -7.24 2.53 -1.29
C LEU A 195 -8.65 2.21 -1.75
N VAL A 196 -9.63 2.27 -0.83
CA VAL A 196 -11.03 2.00 -1.15
C VAL A 196 -11.62 3.08 -2.07
N LYS A 197 -11.27 4.35 -1.84
CA LYS A 197 -11.69 5.44 -2.75
C LYS A 197 -11.19 5.25 -4.17
N GLN A 198 -10.02 4.61 -4.37
CA GLN A 198 -9.47 4.34 -5.70
C GLN A 198 -10.22 3.23 -6.46
N ILE A 199 -11.21 2.58 -5.86
CA ILE A 199 -12.04 1.59 -6.55
C ILE A 199 -12.83 2.24 -7.69
N ASP A 200 -13.41 3.40 -7.42
CA ASP A 200 -14.31 4.12 -8.31
C ASP A 200 -13.77 5.49 -8.78
N ASP A 201 -12.58 5.93 -8.25
CA ASP A 201 -11.97 7.22 -8.57
C ASP A 201 -10.78 7.07 -9.52
N ASP A 202 -10.82 7.75 -10.65
CA ASP A 202 -9.80 7.74 -11.70
C ASP A 202 -8.76 8.88 -11.56
N ALA A 203 -8.89 9.74 -10.56
CA ALA A 203 -8.00 10.89 -10.38
C ALA A 203 -6.52 10.52 -10.25
N PHE A 204 -6.24 9.30 -9.78
CA PHE A 204 -4.88 8.78 -9.59
C PHE A 204 -4.49 7.66 -10.56
N LEU A 205 -5.24 7.44 -11.64
CA LEU A 205 -4.85 6.49 -12.69
C LEU A 205 -3.45 6.79 -13.22
N HIS A 206 -2.63 5.74 -13.32
CA HIS A 206 -1.24 5.80 -13.77
C HIS A 206 -0.35 6.77 -12.98
N LYS A 207 -0.72 7.03 -11.70
CA LYS A 207 0.05 7.88 -10.77
C LYS A 207 0.57 7.08 -9.58
N THR A 208 1.55 7.69 -8.90
CA THR A 208 2.24 7.10 -7.75
C THR A 208 2.18 8.02 -6.54
N PRO A 209 0.97 8.30 -5.98
CA PRO A 209 0.84 9.21 -4.86
C PRO A 209 1.58 8.71 -3.62
N VAL A 210 2.31 9.61 -2.98
CA VAL A 210 2.83 9.46 -1.62
C VAL A 210 1.73 9.85 -0.64
N LEU A 211 1.39 8.95 0.28
CA LEU A 211 0.39 9.21 1.32
C LEU A 211 1.04 9.58 2.63
N THR A 212 0.69 10.74 3.16
CA THR A 212 1.14 11.24 4.47
C THR A 212 -0.01 11.90 5.22
N SER A 213 0.04 11.89 6.57
CA SER A 213 -0.92 12.64 7.38
C SER A 213 -0.82 14.14 7.09
N SER A 214 -1.96 14.82 7.09
CA SER A 214 -2.03 16.28 7.06
C SER A 214 -2.04 16.90 8.47
N LEU A 215 -2.16 16.07 9.51
CA LEU A 215 -2.09 16.56 10.89
C LEU A 215 -0.64 17.00 11.20
N PRO A 216 -0.44 18.14 11.86
CA PRO A 216 0.88 18.55 12.28
C PRO A 216 1.45 17.49 13.23
N THR A 217 2.59 16.91 12.86
CA THR A 217 3.39 16.19 13.86
C THR A 217 3.78 17.23 14.90
N SER A 218 3.41 17.03 16.16
CA SER A 218 3.76 17.93 17.27
C SER A 218 5.28 17.89 17.54
N ARG A 219 6.05 18.48 16.65
CA ARG A 219 7.37 19.03 16.92
C ARG A 219 7.15 20.53 17.05
N SER A 220 7.06 20.99 18.29
CA SER A 220 7.24 22.39 18.63
C SER A 220 8.46 22.91 17.87
N GLU A 221 8.26 23.78 16.87
CA GLU A 221 9.31 24.68 16.45
C GLU A 221 9.73 25.46 17.68
N PRO A 222 11.02 25.56 18.01
CA PRO A 222 11.46 26.47 19.03
C PRO A 222 11.08 27.89 18.57
N THR A 223 10.15 28.50 19.27
CA THR A 223 9.79 29.92 19.09
C THR A 223 11.05 30.75 19.10
N ARG A 224 11.41 31.31 17.96
CA ARG A 224 12.53 32.26 17.84
C ARG A 224 12.20 33.45 18.72
N PRO A 225 13.04 33.81 19.74
CA PRO A 225 12.77 34.95 20.58
C PRO A 225 12.72 36.23 19.74
N PRO A 226 11.86 37.19 20.07
CA PRO A 226 11.74 38.44 19.33
C PRO A 226 13.07 39.16 19.34
N ARG A 227 13.57 39.59 18.19
CA ARG A 227 14.73 40.46 18.05
C ARG A 227 14.48 41.73 18.86
N ARG A 228 15.28 41.97 19.90
CA ARG A 228 15.33 43.27 20.54
C ARG A 228 15.75 44.31 19.49
N ARG A 229 14.90 45.31 19.28
CA ARG A 229 15.29 46.53 18.59
C ARG A 229 16.20 47.29 19.56
N GLU A 230 17.46 47.41 19.25
CA GLU A 230 18.35 48.37 19.86
C GLU A 230 17.96 49.75 19.32
N ALA A 231 17.72 50.65 20.32
CA ALA A 231 17.49 52.08 20.08
C ALA A 231 18.83 52.80 19.96
#